data_6918585f03aad429ee4dca574a23f0df
#
_entry.id   6918585f03aad429ee4dca574a23f0df
#
_cell.length_a   1.000
_cell.length_b   1.000
_cell.length_c   1.000
_cell.angle_alpha   90.00
_cell.angle_beta   90.00
_cell.angle_gamma   90.00
#
_symmetry.space_group_name_H-M   'P 1'
#
loop_
_entity.id
_entity.type
_entity.pdbx_description
1 polymer ?
#
loop_
_entity_poly.entity_id
_entity_poly.type
_entity_poly.pdbx_seq_one_letter_code
_entity_poly.pdbx_strand_id
1 'polypeptide(L)'
;MTYRLLPLHEQVMVITGASSGIGLVTARQAAAAGSRVVLAARNARDLERAVQDIRSAGGRAIAVPADVADAKQVERIAEAAIGEFGRIDTWVNNAAVSIYGRATQVSIEDMRQQMDVNYWGQVYGSRVAVQHMRTRGGALINVASAVADRAIPLQANYSAAKHAIKAFTDALRMELEEEGVPISVTLVKPASINTPFFEKAKTYFGVEPQPIPPVYAPEVVSEVILHAAHHRVRELIAGGSGAKLSVARFAPRITDLYMERWTFDSQRTDRPANGRPNNLYQAVDDDGGERGRNWTGHTRGSSWYTKAFLYPRATALAVGTMMAAGLVVARAGARSRSAIRSPK
;
A
#
# COMPACT_ATOMS: atom_id res chain seq x y z
N MET A 1 -15.82 2.22 -22.51
CA MET A 1 -17.01 2.70 -21.71
C MET A 1 -16.55 3.66 -20.64
N THR A 2 -17.25 4.78 -20.47
CA THR A 2 -17.06 5.72 -19.35
C THR A 2 -18.01 5.33 -18.23
N TYR A 3 -17.51 4.71 -17.17
CA TYR A 3 -18.24 4.50 -15.90
C TYR A 3 -17.60 5.37 -14.81
N ARG A 4 -18.39 5.76 -13.83
CA ARG A 4 -17.94 6.59 -12.72
C ARG A 4 -17.95 5.76 -11.43
N LEU A 5 -16.87 5.82 -10.67
CA LEU A 5 -16.83 5.27 -9.32
C LEU A 5 -17.68 6.15 -8.38
N LEU A 6 -18.29 5.53 -7.38
CA LEU A 6 -19.08 6.24 -6.39
C LEU A 6 -18.21 7.13 -5.50
N PRO A 7 -18.75 8.21 -4.94
CA PRO A 7 -18.08 8.95 -3.87
C PRO A 7 -17.95 8.08 -2.61
N LEU A 8 -16.93 8.32 -1.78
CA LEU A 8 -16.60 7.45 -0.63
C LEU A 8 -17.78 7.23 0.32
N HIS A 9 -18.59 8.25 0.59
CA HIS A 9 -19.73 8.18 1.53
C HIS A 9 -20.87 7.26 1.06
N GLU A 10 -20.90 6.88 -0.21
CA GLU A 10 -21.88 5.95 -0.75
C GLU A 10 -21.37 4.50 -0.81
N GLN A 11 -20.06 4.29 -0.61
CA GLN A 11 -19.41 3.00 -0.83
C GLN A 11 -19.54 2.03 0.33
N VAL A 12 -19.54 0.74 -0.02
CA VAL A 12 -19.17 -0.37 0.85
C VAL A 12 -17.76 -0.80 0.47
N MET A 13 -16.83 -0.69 1.43
CA MET A 13 -15.42 -0.95 1.22
C MET A 13 -14.95 -2.16 2.04
N VAL A 14 -14.44 -3.19 1.39
CA VAL A 14 -13.80 -4.35 2.01
C VAL A 14 -12.30 -4.11 2.06
N ILE A 15 -11.67 -4.31 3.23
CA ILE A 15 -10.23 -4.12 3.44
C ILE A 15 -9.66 -5.34 4.14
N THR A 16 -8.74 -6.06 3.48
CA THR A 16 -8.01 -7.18 4.10
C THR A 16 -6.75 -6.69 4.82
N GLY A 17 -6.35 -7.38 5.91
CA GLY A 17 -5.24 -6.94 6.76
C GLY A 17 -5.56 -5.65 7.52
N ALA A 18 -6.84 -5.49 7.93
CA ALA A 18 -7.35 -4.25 8.52
C ALA A 18 -7.21 -4.15 10.05
N SER A 19 -6.59 -5.14 10.71
CA SER A 19 -6.36 -5.11 12.17
C SER A 19 -5.19 -4.19 12.57
N SER A 20 -4.33 -3.78 11.63
CA SER A 20 -3.18 -2.92 11.92
C SER A 20 -2.65 -2.16 10.70
N GLY A 21 -1.73 -1.22 10.94
CA GLY A 21 -0.95 -0.52 9.92
C GLY A 21 -1.80 0.16 8.85
N ILE A 22 -1.42 -0.04 7.59
CA ILE A 22 -2.08 0.59 6.42
C ILE A 22 -3.58 0.25 6.38
N GLY A 23 -3.93 -1.02 6.58
CA GLY A 23 -5.33 -1.47 6.52
C GLY A 23 -6.21 -0.80 7.57
N LEU A 24 -5.74 -0.73 8.82
CA LEU A 24 -6.45 -0.08 9.92
C LEU A 24 -6.64 1.43 9.69
N VAL A 25 -5.57 2.14 9.28
CA VAL A 25 -5.66 3.57 8.97
C VAL A 25 -6.61 3.82 7.81
N THR A 26 -6.55 2.98 6.76
CA THR A 26 -7.47 3.07 5.62
C THR A 26 -8.93 2.85 6.04
N ALA A 27 -9.19 1.85 6.89
CA ALA A 27 -10.53 1.57 7.39
C ALA A 27 -11.11 2.74 8.21
N ARG A 28 -10.30 3.32 9.12
CA ARG A 28 -10.70 4.49 9.90
C ARG A 28 -10.97 5.72 9.04
N GLN A 29 -10.11 6.02 8.09
CA GLN A 29 -10.29 7.16 7.19
C GLN A 29 -11.45 6.97 6.21
N ALA A 30 -11.66 5.75 5.68
CA ALA A 30 -12.83 5.42 4.87
C ALA A 30 -14.14 5.62 5.64
N ALA A 31 -14.21 5.11 6.88
CA ALA A 31 -15.37 5.29 7.75
C ALA A 31 -15.62 6.75 8.09
N ALA A 32 -14.57 7.53 8.39
CA ALA A 32 -14.66 8.97 8.63
C ALA A 32 -15.14 9.75 7.39
N ALA A 33 -14.84 9.23 6.18
CA ALA A 33 -15.38 9.76 4.92
C ALA A 33 -16.81 9.29 4.59
N GLY A 34 -17.45 8.54 5.50
CA GLY A 34 -18.83 8.06 5.40
C GLY A 34 -19.01 6.68 4.73
N SER A 35 -17.93 5.99 4.36
CA SER A 35 -18.02 4.63 3.81
C SER A 35 -18.47 3.63 4.88
N ARG A 36 -19.18 2.59 4.44
CA ARG A 36 -19.45 1.38 5.23
C ARG A 36 -18.29 0.42 5.05
N VAL A 37 -17.63 -0.02 6.14
CA VAL A 37 -16.35 -0.70 6.05
C VAL A 37 -16.44 -2.13 6.59
N VAL A 38 -15.89 -3.07 5.83
CA VAL A 38 -15.70 -4.47 6.24
C VAL A 38 -14.22 -4.68 6.50
N LEU A 39 -13.86 -4.88 7.76
CA LEU A 39 -12.50 -5.12 8.21
C LEU A 39 -12.23 -6.61 8.25
N ALA A 40 -11.27 -7.11 7.50
CA ALA A 40 -10.89 -8.53 7.50
C ALA A 40 -9.44 -8.73 7.90
N ALA A 41 -9.17 -9.62 8.84
CA ALA A 41 -7.84 -10.10 9.25
C ALA A 41 -7.99 -11.35 10.13
N ARG A 42 -6.88 -11.99 10.50
CA ARG A 42 -6.90 -13.19 11.36
C ARG A 42 -7.14 -12.87 12.84
N ASN A 43 -6.69 -11.73 13.33
CA ASN A 43 -6.82 -11.32 14.73
C ASN A 43 -8.22 -10.73 14.99
N ALA A 44 -9.13 -11.58 15.48
CA ALA A 44 -10.51 -11.20 15.77
C ALA A 44 -10.61 -10.09 16.84
N ARG A 45 -9.79 -10.17 17.90
CA ARG A 45 -9.83 -9.21 19.01
C ARG A 45 -9.47 -7.78 18.55
N ASP A 46 -8.43 -7.64 17.74
CA ASP A 46 -7.99 -6.34 17.27
C ASP A 46 -8.90 -5.80 16.15
N LEU A 47 -9.54 -6.67 15.35
CA LEU A 47 -10.62 -6.29 14.45
C LEU A 47 -11.82 -5.72 15.20
N GLU A 48 -12.31 -6.43 16.24
CA GLU A 48 -13.45 -5.97 17.02
C GLU A 48 -13.17 -4.63 17.71
N ARG A 49 -11.95 -4.44 18.26
CA ARG A 49 -11.54 -3.15 18.82
C ARG A 49 -11.60 -2.06 17.74
N ALA A 50 -11.05 -2.30 16.56
CA ALA A 50 -11.09 -1.33 15.46
C ALA A 50 -12.52 -0.99 15.02
N VAL A 51 -13.41 -1.99 14.97
CA VAL A 51 -14.84 -1.79 14.65
C VAL A 51 -15.53 -0.96 15.73
N GLN A 52 -15.29 -1.25 17.02
CA GLN A 52 -15.83 -0.47 18.13
C GLN A 52 -15.37 1.00 18.08
N ASP A 53 -14.09 1.24 17.82
CA ASP A 53 -13.55 2.60 17.67
C ASP A 53 -14.25 3.35 16.52
N ILE A 54 -14.41 2.70 15.36
CA ILE A 54 -15.10 3.29 14.20
C ILE A 54 -16.56 3.59 14.51
N ARG A 55 -17.27 2.66 15.15
CA ARG A 55 -18.68 2.83 15.52
C ARG A 55 -18.86 3.94 16.57
N SER A 56 -17.97 3.99 17.56
CA SER A 56 -17.98 5.06 18.58
C SER A 56 -17.76 6.45 17.99
N ALA A 57 -17.03 6.54 16.87
CA ALA A 57 -16.84 7.76 16.09
C ALA A 57 -18.01 8.04 15.11
N GLY A 58 -19.11 7.26 15.14
CA GLY A 58 -20.29 7.42 14.29
C GLY A 58 -20.19 6.72 12.93
N GLY A 59 -19.13 5.96 12.66
CA GLY A 59 -18.96 5.20 11.43
C GLY A 59 -19.73 3.88 11.41
N ARG A 60 -19.79 3.23 10.25
CA ARG A 60 -20.41 1.92 10.05
C ARG A 60 -19.36 0.89 9.64
N ALA A 61 -19.14 -0.11 10.49
CA ALA A 61 -18.13 -1.13 10.25
C ALA A 61 -18.56 -2.49 10.79
N ILE A 62 -18.05 -3.58 10.17
CA ILE A 62 -18.11 -4.95 10.69
C ILE A 62 -16.73 -5.59 10.66
N ALA A 63 -16.50 -6.55 11.58
CA ALA A 63 -15.32 -7.39 11.65
C ALA A 63 -15.61 -8.75 11.02
N VAL A 64 -14.68 -9.22 10.16
CA VAL A 64 -14.73 -10.57 9.59
C VAL A 64 -13.39 -11.26 9.82
N PRO A 65 -13.24 -12.07 10.86
CA PRO A 65 -12.04 -12.87 11.07
C PRO A 65 -11.85 -13.85 9.91
N ALA A 66 -10.73 -13.71 9.19
CA ALA A 66 -10.42 -14.53 8.03
C ALA A 66 -8.91 -14.60 7.73
N ASP A 67 -8.46 -15.77 7.28
CA ASP A 67 -7.14 -15.94 6.66
C ASP A 67 -7.28 -15.84 5.13
N VAL A 68 -6.57 -14.87 4.52
CA VAL A 68 -6.62 -14.69 3.07
C VAL A 68 -5.93 -15.81 2.29
N ALA A 69 -5.12 -16.64 2.93
CA ALA A 69 -4.54 -17.84 2.33
C ALA A 69 -5.58 -18.94 2.06
N ASP A 70 -6.77 -18.84 2.65
CA ASP A 70 -7.89 -19.76 2.46
C ASP A 70 -8.97 -19.11 1.58
N ALA A 71 -9.15 -19.63 0.36
CA ALA A 71 -10.13 -19.11 -0.60
C ALA A 71 -11.56 -19.07 -0.05
N LYS A 72 -11.98 -20.09 0.74
CA LYS A 72 -13.32 -20.14 1.33
C LYS A 72 -13.52 -19.05 2.38
N GLN A 73 -12.47 -18.72 3.13
CA GLN A 73 -12.54 -17.62 4.07
C GLN A 73 -12.61 -16.26 3.38
N VAL A 74 -11.96 -16.10 2.22
CA VAL A 74 -12.10 -14.90 1.40
C VAL A 74 -13.51 -14.75 0.84
N GLU A 75 -14.16 -15.84 0.40
CA GLU A 75 -15.57 -15.83 -0.01
C GLU A 75 -16.49 -15.37 1.13
N ARG A 76 -16.28 -15.88 2.36
CA ARG A 76 -17.05 -15.44 3.55
C ARG A 76 -16.93 -13.94 3.84
N ILE A 77 -15.80 -13.29 3.51
CA ILE A 77 -15.68 -11.83 3.64
C ILE A 77 -16.69 -11.13 2.73
N ALA A 78 -16.81 -11.58 1.48
CA ALA A 78 -17.77 -11.00 0.53
C ALA A 78 -19.21 -11.28 0.94
N GLU A 79 -19.52 -12.51 1.36
CA GLU A 79 -20.84 -12.88 1.87
C GLU A 79 -21.27 -12.01 3.07
N ALA A 80 -20.37 -11.76 4.02
CA ALA A 80 -20.62 -10.88 5.16
C ALA A 80 -20.85 -9.42 4.71
N ALA A 81 -20.09 -8.92 3.74
CA ALA A 81 -20.26 -7.58 3.17
C ALA A 81 -21.64 -7.42 2.49
N ILE A 82 -22.03 -8.43 1.70
CA ILE A 82 -23.33 -8.45 1.01
C ILE A 82 -24.48 -8.62 2.01
N GLY A 83 -24.34 -9.51 2.99
CA GLY A 83 -25.37 -9.75 4.02
C GLY A 83 -25.65 -8.51 4.87
N GLU A 84 -24.62 -7.77 5.27
CA GLU A 84 -24.76 -6.60 6.13
C GLU A 84 -25.11 -5.32 5.35
N PHE A 85 -24.47 -5.10 4.18
CA PHE A 85 -24.55 -3.82 3.46
C PHE A 85 -25.19 -3.92 2.07
N GLY A 86 -25.51 -5.11 1.59
CA GLY A 86 -26.21 -5.37 0.33
C GLY A 86 -25.36 -5.24 -0.93
N ARG A 87 -24.08 -4.84 -0.82
CA ARG A 87 -23.19 -4.59 -1.97
C ARG A 87 -21.71 -4.51 -1.58
N ILE A 88 -20.85 -4.56 -2.60
CA ILE A 88 -19.43 -4.22 -2.51
C ILE A 88 -19.15 -3.20 -3.63
N ASP A 89 -18.48 -2.08 -3.30
CA ASP A 89 -18.11 -1.03 -4.24
C ASP A 89 -16.59 -0.91 -4.38
N THR A 90 -15.86 -1.17 -3.30
CA THR A 90 -14.40 -1.20 -3.31
C THR A 90 -13.89 -2.42 -2.55
N TRP A 91 -12.92 -3.12 -3.15
CA TRP A 91 -12.19 -4.20 -2.51
C TRP A 91 -10.69 -3.88 -2.47
N VAL A 92 -10.11 -3.89 -1.26
CA VAL A 92 -8.69 -3.60 -1.02
C VAL A 92 -7.97 -4.85 -0.55
N ASN A 93 -7.18 -5.45 -1.43
CA ASN A 93 -6.26 -6.53 -1.09
C ASN A 93 -4.99 -5.93 -0.48
N ASN A 94 -4.96 -5.81 0.86
CA ASN A 94 -3.85 -5.21 1.60
C ASN A 94 -3.13 -6.22 2.52
N ALA A 95 -3.77 -7.31 2.93
CA ALA A 95 -3.16 -8.32 3.80
C ALA A 95 -1.82 -8.83 3.23
N ALA A 96 -0.79 -8.86 4.08
CA ALA A 96 0.54 -9.36 3.71
C ALA A 96 1.34 -9.76 4.94
N VAL A 97 2.30 -10.68 4.75
CA VAL A 97 3.31 -11.08 5.73
C VAL A 97 4.71 -10.94 5.14
N SER A 98 5.74 -10.87 5.98
CA SER A 98 7.12 -10.78 5.52
C SER A 98 8.04 -11.79 6.20
N ILE A 99 9.07 -12.18 5.44
CA ILE A 99 10.20 -12.97 5.92
C ILE A 99 11.46 -12.20 5.59
N TYR A 100 12.35 -12.11 6.57
CA TYR A 100 13.67 -11.53 6.43
C TYR A 100 14.75 -12.60 6.57
N GLY A 101 15.53 -12.79 5.51
CA GLY A 101 16.58 -13.79 5.48
C GLY A 101 17.24 -13.91 4.11
N ARG A 102 18.40 -14.58 4.05
CA ARG A 102 19.03 -14.90 2.78
C ARG A 102 18.18 -15.92 2.03
N ALA A 103 18.04 -15.78 0.72
CA ALA A 103 17.22 -16.66 -0.12
C ALA A 103 17.59 -18.15 0.03
N THR A 104 18.86 -18.46 0.32
CA THR A 104 19.35 -19.82 0.53
C THR A 104 19.15 -20.36 1.95
N GLN A 105 18.70 -19.54 2.90
CA GLN A 105 18.51 -19.92 4.31
C GLN A 105 17.04 -20.01 4.72
N VAL A 106 16.16 -19.27 4.05
CA VAL A 106 14.72 -19.33 4.31
C VAL A 106 14.18 -20.68 3.86
N SER A 107 13.40 -21.36 4.70
CA SER A 107 12.84 -22.68 4.36
C SER A 107 11.82 -22.57 3.22
N ILE A 108 11.69 -23.64 2.45
CA ILE A 108 10.72 -23.69 1.33
C ILE A 108 9.28 -23.62 1.85
N GLU A 109 8.99 -24.19 3.01
CA GLU A 109 7.69 -24.14 3.68
C GLU A 109 7.29 -22.68 3.99
N ASP A 110 8.21 -21.92 4.57
CA ASP A 110 7.99 -20.49 4.87
C ASP A 110 7.78 -19.67 3.59
N MET A 111 8.57 -19.96 2.54
CA MET A 111 8.40 -19.30 1.24
C MET A 111 7.02 -19.59 0.63
N ARG A 112 6.54 -20.83 0.71
CA ARG A 112 5.21 -21.22 0.23
C ARG A 112 4.12 -20.49 1.01
N GLN A 113 4.19 -20.52 2.35
CA GLN A 113 3.23 -19.83 3.21
C GLN A 113 3.18 -18.32 2.91
N GLN A 114 4.33 -17.69 2.68
CA GLN A 114 4.36 -16.28 2.30
C GLN A 114 3.70 -16.04 0.92
N MET A 115 3.88 -16.94 -0.05
CA MET A 115 3.21 -16.86 -1.35
C MET A 115 1.70 -17.08 -1.21
N ASP A 116 1.25 -18.00 -0.36
CA ASP A 116 -0.16 -18.26 -0.12
C ASP A 116 -0.87 -17.02 0.41
N VAL A 117 -0.26 -16.31 1.35
CA VAL A 117 -0.81 -15.05 1.87
C VAL A 117 -0.67 -13.90 0.87
N ASN A 118 0.55 -13.63 0.37
CA ASN A 118 0.87 -12.41 -0.35
C ASN A 118 0.43 -12.41 -1.82
N TYR A 119 0.39 -13.57 -2.46
CA TYR A 119 0.00 -13.73 -3.86
C TYR A 119 -1.40 -14.35 -3.97
N TRP A 120 -1.57 -15.59 -3.50
CA TRP A 120 -2.85 -16.28 -3.63
C TRP A 120 -3.98 -15.58 -2.89
N GLY A 121 -3.72 -15.02 -1.71
CA GLY A 121 -4.71 -14.23 -0.98
C GLY A 121 -5.23 -13.03 -1.79
N GLN A 122 -4.35 -12.34 -2.54
CA GLN A 122 -4.77 -11.25 -3.43
C GLN A 122 -5.47 -11.76 -4.70
N VAL A 123 -5.08 -12.90 -5.22
CA VAL A 123 -5.77 -13.56 -6.35
C VAL A 123 -7.19 -13.94 -5.94
N TYR A 124 -7.37 -14.60 -4.79
CA TYR A 124 -8.69 -14.97 -4.28
C TYR A 124 -9.58 -13.74 -4.06
N GLY A 125 -9.06 -12.72 -3.36
CA GLY A 125 -9.79 -11.48 -3.13
C GLY A 125 -10.15 -10.76 -4.43
N SER A 126 -9.25 -10.74 -5.42
CA SER A 126 -9.53 -10.13 -6.72
C SER A 126 -10.65 -10.87 -7.48
N ARG A 127 -10.63 -12.20 -7.49
CA ARG A 127 -11.66 -13.02 -8.16
C ARG A 127 -13.02 -12.84 -7.53
N VAL A 128 -13.09 -12.89 -6.19
CA VAL A 128 -14.34 -12.66 -5.43
C VAL A 128 -14.86 -11.25 -5.65
N ALA A 129 -13.99 -10.24 -5.60
CA ALA A 129 -14.36 -8.85 -5.87
C ALA A 129 -14.96 -8.66 -7.27
N VAL A 130 -14.30 -9.22 -8.31
CA VAL A 130 -14.80 -9.17 -9.69
C VAL A 130 -16.17 -9.83 -9.80
N GLN A 131 -16.37 -10.99 -9.19
CA GLN A 131 -17.67 -11.70 -9.22
C GLN A 131 -18.81 -10.81 -8.69
N HIS A 132 -18.60 -10.11 -7.56
CA HIS A 132 -19.64 -9.30 -6.92
C HIS A 132 -19.81 -7.90 -7.52
N MET A 133 -18.76 -7.36 -8.15
CA MET A 133 -18.77 -6.02 -8.74
C MET A 133 -19.02 -6.01 -10.26
N ARG A 134 -19.03 -7.17 -10.92
CA ARG A 134 -19.03 -7.31 -12.39
C ARG A 134 -20.12 -6.49 -13.10
N THR A 135 -21.33 -6.46 -12.55
CA THR A 135 -22.49 -5.80 -13.16
C THR A 135 -22.64 -4.34 -12.77
N ARG A 136 -22.32 -4.01 -11.52
CA ARG A 136 -22.50 -2.65 -10.97
C ARG A 136 -21.27 -1.77 -11.11
N GLY A 137 -20.12 -2.38 -11.34
CA GLY A 137 -18.84 -1.71 -11.32
C GLY A 137 -18.29 -1.51 -9.91
N GLY A 138 -17.07 -0.98 -9.82
CA GLY A 138 -16.41 -0.72 -8.54
C GLY A 138 -14.90 -0.52 -8.70
N ALA A 139 -14.20 -0.47 -7.58
CA ALA A 139 -12.75 -0.36 -7.52
C ALA A 139 -12.12 -1.61 -6.88
N LEU A 140 -11.21 -2.26 -7.60
CA LEU A 140 -10.34 -3.30 -7.09
C LEU A 140 -8.94 -2.73 -6.89
N ILE A 141 -8.44 -2.77 -5.67
CA ILE A 141 -7.16 -2.16 -5.31
C ILE A 141 -6.24 -3.24 -4.73
N ASN A 142 -5.17 -3.55 -5.46
CA ASN A 142 -4.13 -4.49 -5.03
C ASN A 142 -2.94 -3.74 -4.44
N VAL A 143 -2.64 -3.97 -3.17
CA VAL A 143 -1.50 -3.35 -2.50
C VAL A 143 -0.27 -4.23 -2.70
N ALA A 144 0.58 -3.82 -3.63
CA ALA A 144 1.87 -4.44 -3.89
C ALA A 144 2.97 -3.85 -2.96
N SER A 145 4.01 -3.32 -3.54
CA SER A 145 5.12 -2.60 -2.89
C SER A 145 6.00 -1.96 -3.97
N ALA A 146 6.82 -0.99 -3.60
CA ALA A 146 7.91 -0.50 -4.44
C ALA A 146 8.87 -1.61 -4.89
N VAL A 147 9.01 -2.68 -4.10
CA VAL A 147 9.82 -3.86 -4.46
C VAL A 147 9.20 -4.72 -5.57
N ALA A 148 8.00 -4.40 -6.05
CA ALA A 148 7.43 -5.02 -7.25
C ALA A 148 8.07 -4.53 -8.57
N ASP A 149 8.84 -3.45 -8.53
CA ASP A 149 9.62 -2.95 -9.67
C ASP A 149 11.10 -3.33 -9.60
N ARG A 150 11.62 -3.50 -8.38
CA ARG A 150 13.01 -3.89 -8.13
C ARG A 150 13.13 -4.66 -6.83
N ALA A 151 13.60 -5.91 -6.90
CA ALA A 151 13.84 -6.74 -5.74
C ALA A 151 14.94 -6.15 -4.84
N ILE A 152 14.83 -6.43 -3.54
CA ILE A 152 15.83 -6.01 -2.54
C ILE A 152 16.41 -7.25 -1.83
N PRO A 153 17.69 -7.21 -1.41
CA PRO A 153 18.30 -8.28 -0.64
C PRO A 153 17.52 -8.60 0.64
N LEU A 154 17.67 -9.82 1.16
CA LEU A 154 17.03 -10.33 2.38
C LEU A 154 15.52 -10.48 2.33
N GLN A 155 14.87 -10.05 1.25
CA GLN A 155 13.42 -10.17 1.01
C GLN A 155 13.13 -10.76 -0.38
N ALA A 156 13.89 -11.76 -0.81
CA ALA A 156 13.78 -12.35 -2.15
C ALA A 156 12.36 -12.86 -2.44
N ASN A 157 11.80 -13.67 -1.54
CA ASN A 157 10.46 -14.25 -1.73
C ASN A 157 9.34 -13.21 -1.61
N TYR A 158 9.47 -12.22 -0.70
CA TYR A 158 8.56 -11.08 -0.63
C TYR A 158 8.55 -10.28 -1.94
N SER A 159 9.75 -9.99 -2.47
CA SER A 159 9.89 -9.29 -3.76
C SER A 159 9.28 -10.10 -4.91
N ALA A 160 9.50 -11.41 -4.94
CA ALA A 160 8.90 -12.31 -5.93
C ALA A 160 7.36 -12.26 -5.88
N ALA A 161 6.76 -12.37 -4.68
CA ALA A 161 5.32 -12.28 -4.51
C ALA A 161 4.75 -10.92 -4.99
N LYS A 162 5.46 -9.82 -4.70
CA LYS A 162 5.02 -8.49 -5.12
C LYS A 162 5.20 -8.22 -6.63
N HIS A 163 6.19 -8.81 -7.28
CA HIS A 163 6.28 -8.84 -8.74
C HIS A 163 5.15 -9.68 -9.37
N ALA A 164 4.86 -10.86 -8.80
CA ALA A 164 3.77 -11.72 -9.26
C ALA A 164 2.41 -11.01 -9.20
N ILE A 165 2.13 -10.29 -8.09
CA ILE A 165 0.87 -9.56 -7.96
C ILE A 165 0.78 -8.37 -8.92
N LYS A 166 1.89 -7.70 -9.22
CA LYS A 166 1.92 -6.68 -10.27
C LYS A 166 1.54 -7.26 -11.63
N ALA A 167 2.18 -8.36 -12.02
CA ALA A 167 1.89 -9.02 -13.30
C ALA A 167 0.43 -9.50 -13.38
N PHE A 168 -0.09 -10.12 -12.31
CA PHE A 168 -1.48 -10.54 -12.21
C PHE A 168 -2.45 -9.36 -12.32
N THR A 169 -2.17 -8.25 -11.62
CA THR A 169 -3.01 -7.05 -11.64
C THR A 169 -3.06 -6.41 -13.03
N ASP A 170 -1.93 -6.38 -13.73
CA ASP A 170 -1.83 -5.84 -15.08
C ASP A 170 -2.63 -6.69 -16.09
N ALA A 171 -2.53 -8.03 -16.01
CA ALA A 171 -3.28 -8.96 -16.86
C ALA A 171 -4.78 -8.86 -16.58
N LEU A 172 -5.19 -8.96 -15.32
CA LEU A 172 -6.61 -8.87 -14.92
C LEU A 172 -7.27 -7.56 -15.39
N ARG A 173 -6.53 -6.44 -15.31
CA ARG A 173 -7.03 -5.15 -15.80
C ARG A 173 -7.33 -5.19 -17.29
N MET A 174 -6.40 -5.71 -18.12
CA MET A 174 -6.57 -5.79 -19.56
C MET A 174 -7.72 -6.73 -19.95
N GLU A 175 -7.86 -7.85 -19.25
CA GLU A 175 -8.97 -8.81 -19.47
C GLU A 175 -10.34 -8.15 -19.15
N LEU A 176 -10.48 -7.48 -18.01
CA LEU A 176 -11.72 -6.80 -17.63
C LEU A 176 -12.03 -5.60 -18.54
N GLU A 177 -11.03 -4.89 -19.02
CA GLU A 177 -11.19 -3.79 -19.99
C GLU A 177 -11.66 -4.34 -21.37
N GLU A 178 -11.10 -5.46 -21.84
CA GLU A 178 -11.50 -6.13 -23.07
C GLU A 178 -12.95 -6.63 -22.98
N GLU A 179 -13.32 -7.26 -21.87
CA GLU A 179 -14.69 -7.72 -21.61
C GLU A 179 -15.69 -6.56 -21.37
N GLY A 180 -15.23 -5.33 -21.27
CA GLY A 180 -16.08 -4.15 -20.98
C GLY A 180 -16.64 -4.12 -19.55
N VAL A 181 -16.03 -4.83 -18.61
CA VAL A 181 -16.46 -4.88 -17.20
C VAL A 181 -16.12 -3.55 -16.51
N PRO A 182 -17.08 -2.87 -15.83
CA PRO A 182 -16.89 -1.53 -15.30
C PRO A 182 -16.15 -1.51 -13.93
N ILE A 183 -15.04 -2.25 -13.82
CA ILE A 183 -14.19 -2.31 -12.61
C ILE A 183 -12.88 -1.58 -12.86
N SER A 184 -12.56 -0.61 -11.99
CA SER A 184 -11.24 0.04 -11.96
C SER A 184 -10.25 -0.83 -11.20
N VAL A 185 -9.27 -1.40 -11.88
CA VAL A 185 -8.21 -2.23 -11.25
C VAL A 185 -6.96 -1.39 -11.05
N THR A 186 -6.62 -1.11 -9.79
CA THR A 186 -5.49 -0.25 -9.41
C THR A 186 -4.42 -1.04 -8.66
N LEU A 187 -3.16 -0.83 -9.03
CA LEU A 187 -2.00 -1.30 -8.28
C LEU A 187 -1.46 -0.16 -7.40
N VAL A 188 -1.43 -0.34 -6.09
CA VAL A 188 -0.79 0.60 -5.15
C VAL A 188 0.57 0.05 -4.74
N LYS A 189 1.63 0.87 -4.87
CA LYS A 189 3.00 0.50 -4.54
C LYS A 189 3.53 1.36 -3.38
N PRO A 190 3.34 0.94 -2.12
CA PRO A 190 3.95 1.62 -0.97
C PRO A 190 5.47 1.55 -0.99
N ALA A 191 6.12 2.63 -0.56
CA ALA A 191 7.53 2.66 -0.15
C ALA A 191 7.69 2.02 1.24
N SER A 192 8.74 2.36 1.99
CA SER A 192 8.87 1.96 3.39
C SER A 192 7.89 2.72 4.27
N ILE A 193 7.00 2.00 4.96
CA ILE A 193 5.93 2.58 5.78
C ILE A 193 6.11 2.18 7.24
N ASN A 194 6.00 3.12 8.15
CA ASN A 194 6.06 2.88 9.59
C ASN A 194 4.79 2.18 10.09
N THR A 195 4.82 0.85 10.12
CA THR A 195 3.71 -0.01 10.56
C THR A 195 4.25 -1.18 11.37
N PRO A 196 3.42 -1.91 12.15
CA PRO A 196 3.80 -3.12 12.86
C PRO A 196 4.22 -4.29 11.95
N PHE A 197 4.17 -4.13 10.64
CA PHE A 197 4.54 -5.15 9.65
C PHE A 197 5.95 -5.73 9.88
N PHE A 198 6.92 -4.88 10.19
CA PHE A 198 8.30 -5.28 10.47
C PHE A 198 8.43 -6.01 11.80
N GLU A 199 7.62 -5.62 12.78
CA GLU A 199 7.60 -6.23 14.10
C GLU A 199 7.09 -7.67 14.07
N LYS A 200 6.15 -7.97 13.21
CA LYS A 200 5.50 -9.27 13.06
C LYS A 200 6.18 -10.18 12.02
N ALA A 201 7.20 -9.68 11.34
CA ALA A 201 7.89 -10.44 10.31
C ALA A 201 8.74 -11.59 10.91
N LYS A 202 8.73 -12.75 10.26
CA LYS A 202 9.67 -13.82 10.57
C LYS A 202 11.07 -13.43 10.12
N THR A 203 12.07 -13.60 10.97
CA THR A 203 13.47 -13.24 10.66
C THR A 203 14.41 -14.42 10.83
N TYR A 204 15.36 -14.54 9.91
CA TYR A 204 16.41 -15.54 9.88
C TYR A 204 17.80 -14.97 10.22
N PHE A 205 17.90 -13.68 10.54
CA PHE A 205 19.19 -13.06 10.86
C PHE A 205 19.37 -12.65 12.33
N GLY A 206 18.55 -13.20 13.22
CA GLY A 206 18.74 -13.11 14.67
C GLY A 206 18.42 -11.77 15.32
N VAL A 207 18.14 -10.74 14.54
CA VAL A 207 17.74 -9.40 15.02
C VAL A 207 16.40 -8.97 14.42
N GLU A 208 15.77 -7.97 15.05
CA GLU A 208 14.52 -7.42 14.54
C GLU A 208 14.76 -6.68 13.22
N PRO A 209 13.90 -6.88 12.21
CA PRO A 209 13.94 -6.08 11.00
C PRO A 209 13.35 -4.70 11.22
N GLN A 210 13.77 -3.73 10.40
CA GLN A 210 13.23 -2.36 10.36
C GLN A 210 13.00 -1.86 8.93
N PRO A 211 12.15 -0.83 8.74
CA PRO A 211 11.94 -0.23 7.42
C PRO A 211 13.20 0.50 6.92
N ILE A 212 13.46 0.41 5.61
CA ILE A 212 14.56 1.14 4.96
C ILE A 212 14.18 2.62 4.81
N PRO A 213 15.01 3.57 5.28
CA PRO A 213 14.75 5.01 5.08
C PRO A 213 14.75 5.45 3.60
N PRO A 214 13.98 6.47 3.24
CA PRO A 214 13.06 7.27 4.05
C PRO A 214 11.75 6.56 4.34
N VAL A 215 11.27 6.68 5.57
CA VAL A 215 10.06 6.00 6.08
C VAL A 215 8.90 6.98 6.10
N TYR A 216 7.73 6.51 5.66
CA TYR A 216 6.50 7.31 5.58
C TYR A 216 5.44 6.77 6.56
N ALA A 217 4.53 7.65 6.94
CA ALA A 217 3.38 7.31 7.75
C ALA A 217 2.34 6.50 6.93
N PRO A 218 1.57 5.59 7.56
CA PRO A 218 0.56 4.78 6.87
C PRO A 218 -0.54 5.62 6.21
N GLU A 219 -0.79 6.84 6.70
CA GLU A 219 -1.73 7.80 6.11
C GLU A 219 -1.38 8.16 4.66
N VAL A 220 -0.10 8.18 4.30
CA VAL A 220 0.34 8.43 2.91
C VAL A 220 -0.17 7.34 1.96
N VAL A 221 -0.25 6.09 2.43
CA VAL A 221 -0.78 4.98 1.63
C VAL A 221 -2.30 4.97 1.65
N SER A 222 -2.91 5.25 2.79
CA SER A 222 -4.36 5.35 2.92
C SER A 222 -4.93 6.43 2.00
N GLU A 223 -4.32 7.64 1.92
CA GLU A 223 -4.70 8.69 0.98
C GLU A 223 -4.71 8.18 -0.48
N VAL A 224 -3.70 7.40 -0.86
CA VAL A 224 -3.59 6.79 -2.19
C VAL A 224 -4.69 5.75 -2.44
N ILE A 225 -4.97 4.88 -1.46
CA ILE A 225 -6.01 3.87 -1.56
C ILE A 225 -7.38 4.52 -1.69
N LEU A 226 -7.69 5.50 -0.83
CA LEU A 226 -8.95 6.22 -0.89
C LEU A 226 -9.11 7.01 -2.18
N HIS A 227 -8.05 7.62 -2.71
CA HIS A 227 -8.08 8.25 -4.02
C HIS A 227 -8.43 7.24 -5.13
N ALA A 228 -7.79 6.05 -5.13
CA ALA A 228 -8.08 5.00 -6.10
C ALA A 228 -9.49 4.42 -5.97
N ALA A 229 -10.11 4.48 -4.78
CA ALA A 229 -11.47 4.01 -4.56
C ALA A 229 -12.54 4.87 -5.27
N HIS A 230 -12.26 6.14 -5.60
CA HIS A 230 -13.22 7.03 -6.26
C HIS A 230 -12.68 7.71 -7.54
N HIS A 231 -11.42 7.38 -7.93
CA HIS A 231 -10.83 7.80 -9.20
C HIS A 231 -10.26 6.60 -9.95
N ARG A 232 -10.50 6.56 -11.25
CA ARG A 232 -9.93 5.51 -12.11
C ARG A 232 -8.45 5.80 -12.35
N VAL A 233 -7.59 4.98 -11.77
CA VAL A 233 -6.13 5.06 -11.91
C VAL A 233 -5.53 3.68 -12.08
N ARG A 234 -4.53 3.56 -12.92
CA ARG A 234 -3.87 2.29 -13.21
C ARG A 234 -2.90 1.87 -12.09
N GLU A 235 -2.05 2.80 -11.69
CA GLU A 235 -0.96 2.53 -10.76
C GLU A 235 -0.62 3.80 -9.97
N LEU A 236 -0.38 3.65 -8.67
CA LEU A 236 0.02 4.74 -7.79
C LEU A 236 1.17 4.32 -6.87
N ILE A 237 2.14 5.21 -6.69
CA ILE A 237 3.25 5.02 -5.76
C ILE A 237 3.02 5.89 -4.52
N ALA A 238 2.98 5.25 -3.36
CA ALA A 238 2.85 5.93 -2.08
C ALA A 238 4.23 6.07 -1.40
N GLY A 239 4.76 7.29 -1.41
CA GLY A 239 6.10 7.63 -0.92
C GLY A 239 7.13 7.77 -2.05
N GLY A 240 7.86 8.90 -2.07
CA GLY A 240 8.77 9.25 -3.17
C GLY A 240 9.98 8.33 -3.35
N SER A 241 10.38 7.55 -2.32
CA SER A 241 11.45 6.55 -2.46
C SER A 241 11.05 5.37 -3.36
N GLY A 242 9.75 5.05 -3.47
CA GLY A 242 9.27 4.02 -4.39
C GLY A 242 9.53 4.37 -5.86
N ALA A 243 9.44 5.66 -6.22
CA ALA A 243 9.76 6.12 -7.58
C ALA A 243 11.21 5.85 -7.97
N LYS A 244 12.15 5.96 -7.01
CA LYS A 244 13.57 5.66 -7.26
C LYS A 244 13.78 4.20 -7.66
N LEU A 245 13.06 3.26 -7.04
CA LEU A 245 13.11 1.84 -7.38
C LEU A 245 12.52 1.57 -8.77
N SER A 246 11.47 2.26 -9.15
CA SER A 246 10.88 2.12 -10.50
C SER A 246 11.85 2.60 -11.60
N VAL A 247 12.66 3.65 -11.34
CA VAL A 247 13.70 4.14 -12.28
C VAL A 247 14.94 3.26 -12.27
N ALA A 248 15.27 2.65 -11.13
CA ALA A 248 16.46 1.82 -10.95
C ALA A 248 16.55 0.61 -11.90
N ARG A 249 15.43 0.18 -12.48
CA ARG A 249 15.38 -0.89 -13.51
C ARG A 249 16.19 -0.58 -14.77
N PHE A 250 16.41 0.69 -15.08
CA PHE A 250 17.17 1.11 -16.27
C PHE A 250 18.70 1.10 -16.05
N ALA A 251 19.16 0.98 -14.80
CA ALA A 251 20.58 0.88 -14.44
C ALA A 251 20.80 -0.27 -13.44
N PRO A 252 20.53 -1.55 -13.82
CA PRO A 252 20.45 -2.66 -12.90
C PRO A 252 21.74 -2.88 -12.12
N ARG A 253 22.91 -2.87 -12.76
CA ARG A 253 24.19 -3.13 -12.08
C ARG A 253 24.58 -2.04 -11.09
N ILE A 254 24.32 -0.76 -11.40
CA ILE A 254 24.55 0.35 -10.48
C ILE A 254 23.65 0.22 -9.27
N THR A 255 22.40 -0.15 -9.50
CA THR A 255 21.42 -0.39 -8.43
C THR A 255 21.83 -1.57 -7.56
N ASP A 256 22.35 -2.68 -8.13
CA ASP A 256 22.85 -3.83 -7.38
C ASP A 256 23.98 -3.42 -6.44
N LEU A 257 25.00 -2.73 -6.95
CA LEU A 257 26.12 -2.25 -6.14
C LEU A 257 25.67 -1.33 -4.99
N TYR A 258 24.69 -0.45 -5.24
CA TYR A 258 24.11 0.37 -4.20
C TYR A 258 23.39 -0.48 -3.14
N MET A 259 22.58 -1.44 -3.57
CA MET A 259 21.83 -2.33 -2.66
C MET A 259 22.76 -3.26 -1.87
N GLU A 260 23.78 -3.83 -2.52
CA GLU A 260 24.81 -4.65 -1.89
C GLU A 260 25.52 -3.88 -0.75
N ARG A 261 25.78 -2.59 -0.94
CA ARG A 261 26.50 -1.75 0.02
C ARG A 261 25.65 -1.26 1.19
N TRP A 262 24.36 -0.93 0.95
CA TRP A 262 23.57 -0.16 1.90
C TRP A 262 22.34 -0.87 2.46
N THR A 263 21.74 -1.83 1.73
CA THR A 263 20.44 -2.36 2.15
C THR A 263 20.53 -3.51 3.13
N PHE A 264 21.67 -4.19 3.27
CA PHE A 264 21.82 -5.28 4.23
C PHE A 264 21.74 -4.79 5.68
N ASP A 265 22.47 -3.73 6.01
CA ASP A 265 22.51 -3.19 7.36
C ASP A 265 21.31 -2.31 7.66
N SER A 266 20.81 -1.55 6.66
CA SER A 266 19.66 -0.65 6.86
C SER A 266 18.35 -1.37 7.18
N GLN A 267 18.26 -2.69 6.96
CA GLN A 267 17.10 -3.53 7.30
C GLN A 267 17.17 -4.16 8.70
N ARG A 268 18.25 -3.97 9.44
CA ARG A 268 18.50 -4.59 10.73
C ARG A 268 18.47 -3.56 11.84
N THR A 269 17.96 -3.98 13.00
CA THR A 269 18.13 -3.25 14.26
C THR A 269 19.23 -3.92 15.07
N ASP A 270 19.64 -3.31 16.19
CA ASP A 270 20.55 -3.92 17.17
C ASP A 270 19.80 -4.79 18.20
N ARG A 271 18.47 -4.92 18.07
CA ARG A 271 17.62 -5.66 19.00
C ARG A 271 17.54 -7.13 18.61
N PRO A 272 17.85 -8.08 19.53
CA PRO A 272 17.69 -9.50 19.26
C PRO A 272 16.23 -9.87 18.97
N ALA A 273 16.02 -10.75 17.99
CA ALA A 273 14.71 -11.26 17.62
C ALA A 273 14.33 -12.57 18.33
N ASN A 274 15.14 -13.04 19.30
CA ASN A 274 14.99 -14.35 19.94
C ASN A 274 13.66 -14.50 20.66
N GLY A 275 12.93 -15.58 20.35
CA GLY A 275 11.64 -15.90 20.98
C GLY A 275 10.47 -15.00 20.59
N ARG A 276 10.65 -14.09 19.65
CA ARG A 276 9.61 -13.16 19.24
C ARG A 276 8.53 -13.85 18.40
N PRO A 277 7.23 -13.68 18.74
CA PRO A 277 6.15 -14.17 17.90
C PRO A 277 6.16 -13.48 16.52
N ASN A 278 5.80 -14.25 15.48
CA ASN A 278 5.65 -13.75 14.13
C ASN A 278 4.30 -14.17 13.54
N ASN A 279 3.85 -13.44 12.52
CA ASN A 279 2.53 -13.64 11.95
C ASN A 279 2.53 -14.48 10.66
N LEU A 280 3.57 -15.26 10.38
CA LEU A 280 3.65 -16.00 9.11
C LEU A 280 2.54 -17.05 9.00
N TYR A 281 2.35 -17.87 10.03
CA TYR A 281 1.35 -18.95 10.04
C TYR A 281 0.10 -18.61 10.86
N GLN A 282 0.26 -17.90 11.97
CA GLN A 282 -0.83 -17.59 12.88
C GLN A 282 -0.89 -16.10 13.21
N ALA A 283 -2.04 -15.62 13.65
CA ALA A 283 -2.15 -14.28 14.18
C ALA A 283 -1.29 -14.14 15.45
N VAL A 284 -0.71 -12.97 15.67
CA VAL A 284 -0.09 -12.61 16.94
C VAL A 284 -1.16 -12.08 17.91
N ASP A 285 -0.88 -12.11 19.22
CA ASP A 285 -1.85 -11.68 20.26
C ASP A 285 -2.17 -10.18 20.18
N ASP A 286 -1.23 -9.35 19.76
CA ASP A 286 -1.39 -7.90 19.57
C ASP A 286 -0.84 -7.50 18.20
N ASP A 287 -1.71 -7.02 17.33
CA ASP A 287 -1.32 -6.57 15.99
C ASP A 287 -0.60 -5.22 15.97
N GLY A 288 -0.47 -4.52 17.12
CA GLY A 288 0.38 -3.35 17.30
C GLY A 288 -0.20 -2.01 16.84
N GLY A 289 -1.47 -1.96 16.43
CA GLY A 289 -2.14 -0.73 16.03
C GLY A 289 -1.67 -0.15 14.68
N GLU A 290 -1.62 1.17 14.56
CA GLU A 290 -1.35 1.86 13.29
C GLU A 290 0.13 1.93 12.92
N ARG A 291 1.01 2.14 13.92
CA ARG A 291 2.44 2.42 13.73
C ARG A 291 3.32 1.38 14.40
N GLY A 292 4.46 1.13 13.78
CA GLY A 292 5.49 0.27 14.34
C GLY A 292 6.27 0.95 15.47
N ARG A 293 6.74 0.14 16.41
CA ARG A 293 7.56 0.55 17.58
C ARG A 293 9.06 0.29 17.37
N ASN A 294 9.42 -0.48 16.34
CA ASN A 294 10.81 -0.82 16.03
C ASN A 294 11.53 0.21 15.14
N TRP A 295 10.83 1.25 14.68
CA TRP A 295 11.40 2.38 13.98
C TRP A 295 11.46 3.61 14.88
N THR A 296 12.66 4.08 15.19
CA THR A 296 12.92 5.26 16.03
C THR A 296 13.32 6.51 15.24
N GLY A 297 13.52 6.36 13.93
CA GLY A 297 13.90 7.46 13.06
C GLY A 297 12.74 8.34 12.63
N HIS A 298 13.04 9.37 11.85
CA HIS A 298 12.03 10.30 11.34
C HIS A 298 11.03 9.61 10.41
N THR A 299 9.74 9.79 10.70
CA THR A 299 8.62 9.32 9.86
C THR A 299 8.00 10.52 9.13
N ARG A 300 7.99 10.47 7.80
CA ARG A 300 7.40 11.52 6.97
C ARG A 300 5.89 11.38 6.90
N GLY A 301 5.16 12.38 7.39
CA GLY A 301 3.69 12.39 7.38
C GLY A 301 3.08 12.68 6.00
N SER A 302 3.88 13.08 5.02
CA SER A 302 3.42 13.37 3.65
C SER A 302 4.50 13.11 2.61
N SER A 303 4.08 12.95 1.35
CA SER A 303 4.98 12.82 0.20
C SER A 303 4.52 13.78 -0.89
N TRP A 304 5.34 14.81 -1.20
CA TRP A 304 5.04 15.73 -2.30
C TRP A 304 4.95 15.02 -3.65
N TYR A 305 5.77 13.99 -3.86
CA TYR A 305 5.72 13.14 -5.04
C TYR A 305 4.34 12.47 -5.17
N THR A 306 3.86 11.82 -4.11
CA THR A 306 2.55 11.19 -4.08
C THR A 306 1.44 12.22 -4.35
N LYS A 307 1.47 13.37 -3.68
CA LYS A 307 0.49 14.45 -3.89
C LYS A 307 0.48 15.00 -5.31
N ALA A 308 1.66 15.10 -5.94
CA ALA A 308 1.75 15.55 -7.33
C ALA A 308 1.00 14.62 -8.30
N PHE A 309 1.03 13.30 -8.05
CA PHE A 309 0.29 12.32 -8.85
C PHE A 309 -1.20 12.25 -8.51
N LEU A 310 -1.57 12.42 -7.24
CA LEU A 310 -2.97 12.43 -6.83
C LEU A 310 -3.72 13.67 -7.32
N TYR A 311 -3.03 14.81 -7.41
CA TYR A 311 -3.61 16.12 -7.76
C TYR A 311 -2.90 16.78 -8.95
N PRO A 312 -2.90 16.16 -10.17
CA PRO A 312 -2.07 16.63 -11.30
C PRO A 312 -2.43 18.04 -11.76
N ARG A 313 -3.72 18.45 -11.68
CA ARG A 313 -4.15 19.80 -12.03
C ARG A 313 -3.59 20.85 -11.09
N ALA A 314 -3.66 20.60 -9.78
CA ALA A 314 -3.10 21.50 -8.76
C ALA A 314 -1.58 21.58 -8.88
N THR A 315 -0.93 20.47 -9.17
CA THR A 315 0.52 20.40 -9.40
C THR A 315 0.93 21.21 -10.64
N ALA A 316 0.23 21.05 -11.76
CA ALA A 316 0.48 21.82 -12.98
C ALA A 316 0.31 23.32 -12.75
N LEU A 317 -0.72 23.73 -12.01
CA LEU A 317 -0.95 25.13 -11.64
C LEU A 317 0.20 25.67 -10.77
N ALA A 318 0.61 24.94 -9.74
CA ALA A 318 1.70 25.33 -8.85
C ALA A 318 3.02 25.47 -9.59
N VAL A 319 3.36 24.51 -10.47
CA VAL A 319 4.57 24.57 -11.31
C VAL A 319 4.50 25.75 -12.26
N GLY A 320 3.37 25.98 -12.93
CA GLY A 320 3.16 27.12 -13.82
C GLY A 320 3.35 28.46 -13.12
N THR A 321 2.80 28.59 -11.91
CA THR A 321 2.93 29.81 -11.09
C THR A 321 4.40 30.04 -10.68
N MET A 322 5.11 28.99 -10.25
CA MET A 322 6.55 29.09 -9.90
C MET A 322 7.39 29.49 -11.12
N MET A 323 7.14 28.92 -12.29
CA MET A 323 7.85 29.27 -13.52
C MET A 323 7.59 30.74 -13.92
N ALA A 324 6.34 31.21 -13.84
CA ALA A 324 5.99 32.61 -14.12
C ALA A 324 6.67 33.56 -13.14
N ALA A 325 6.67 33.27 -11.84
CA ALA A 325 7.37 34.06 -10.83
C ALA A 325 8.91 34.08 -11.08
N GLY A 326 9.49 32.94 -11.43
CA GLY A 326 10.92 32.84 -11.79
C GLY A 326 11.28 33.70 -13.02
N LEU A 327 10.42 33.72 -14.02
CA LEU A 327 10.60 34.57 -15.21
C LEU A 327 10.51 36.07 -14.87
N VAL A 328 9.60 36.47 -13.99
CA VAL A 328 9.51 37.87 -13.53
C VAL A 328 10.75 38.29 -12.79
N VAL A 329 11.23 37.45 -11.85
CA VAL A 329 12.50 37.72 -11.11
C VAL A 329 13.71 37.79 -12.04
N ALA A 330 13.82 36.85 -12.98
CA ALA A 330 14.89 36.84 -13.96
C ALA A 330 14.89 38.10 -14.85
N ARG A 331 13.71 38.57 -15.31
CA ARG A 331 13.54 39.79 -16.09
C ARG A 331 13.86 41.04 -15.27
N ALA A 332 13.47 41.10 -14.00
CA ALA A 332 13.80 42.21 -13.09
C ALA A 332 15.31 42.31 -12.85
N GLY A 333 15.98 41.15 -12.61
CA GLY A 333 17.42 41.09 -12.46
C GLY A 333 18.21 41.44 -13.70
N ALA A 334 17.71 41.13 -14.91
CA ALA A 334 18.30 41.51 -16.17
C ALA A 334 18.21 43.04 -16.41
N ARG A 335 17.05 43.64 -16.05
CA ARG A 335 16.87 45.11 -16.17
C ARG A 335 17.76 45.89 -15.22
N SER A 336 17.95 45.44 -13.97
CA SER A 336 18.89 46.07 -13.04
C SER A 336 20.35 46.00 -13.49
N ARG A 337 20.76 44.90 -14.12
CA ARG A 337 22.14 44.75 -14.68
C ARG A 337 22.38 45.62 -15.91
N SER A 338 21.38 45.86 -16.75
CA SER A 338 21.48 46.75 -17.89
C SER A 338 21.56 48.24 -17.47
N ALA A 339 20.84 48.61 -16.38
CA ALA A 339 20.91 49.97 -15.82
C ALA A 339 22.26 50.33 -15.19
N ILE A 340 23.03 49.34 -14.70
CA ILE A 340 24.39 49.58 -14.12
C ILE A 340 25.49 49.62 -15.21
N ARG A 341 25.20 49.20 -16.44
CA ARG A 341 26.20 49.14 -17.54
C ARG A 341 26.13 50.30 -18.52
N SER A 342 25.33 51.35 -18.32
CA SER A 342 25.39 52.56 -19.13
C SER A 342 26.46 53.51 -18.56
N PRO A 343 27.65 53.63 -19.16
CA PRO A 343 28.62 54.65 -18.76
C PRO A 343 28.11 56.00 -19.27
N LYS A 344 28.24 57.01 -18.39
CA LYS A 344 28.12 58.43 -18.76
C LYS A 344 29.30 58.82 -19.68
#